data_cc1885949b37c59bbcee90fbf9fc93ba
#
_entry.id   cc1885949b37c59bbcee90fbf9fc93ba
#
_cell.length_a   1.000
_cell.length_b   1.000
_cell.length_c   1.000
_cell.angle_alpha   90.00
_cell.angle_beta   90.00
_cell.angle_gamma   90.00
#
_symmetry.space_group_name_H-M   'P 1'
#
loop_
_entity.id
_entity.type
_entity.pdbx_description
1 polymer ?
#
loop_
_entity_poly.entity_id
_entity_poly.type
_entity_poly.pdbx_seq_one_letter_code
_entity_poly.pdbx_strand_id
1 'polypeptide(L)'
;AILPYAGDPRCGDTVYLCTADGEGNMVSYIQSNYKNFGSGIVIPGTGISLQDRGCGFSFDPASDNCYAPGKRAYHTIIPGFLCKDGKAVGPFGVMGGFMQPQGHLQVLVNAIDYGMNPQECLDAPRFQWAGGLKIQLEEAMAPGVAAGLRARGHEVEILKSGSFMGRGEIIWNTEHGTLAGATEPRCDGQVAVW
;
A
#
# COMPACT_ATOMS: atom_id res chain seq x y z
N ALA A 1 24.20 6.67 -23.05
CA ALA A 1 23.04 5.82 -22.75
C ALA A 1 23.22 5.33 -21.32
N ILE A 2 22.30 5.69 -20.43
CA ILE A 2 22.24 5.12 -19.07
C ILE A 2 21.73 3.70 -19.27
N LEU A 3 22.53 2.71 -18.91
CA LEU A 3 22.06 1.32 -18.89
C LEU A 3 20.93 1.25 -17.85
N PRO A 4 19.80 0.61 -18.17
CA PRO A 4 18.72 0.44 -17.20
C PRO A 4 19.29 -0.34 -16.00
N TYR A 5 19.17 0.26 -14.81
CA TYR A 5 19.54 -0.39 -13.57
C TYR A 5 18.51 -1.47 -13.27
N ALA A 6 18.95 -2.72 -13.13
CA ALA A 6 18.08 -3.76 -12.62
C ALA A 6 17.73 -3.42 -11.18
N GLY A 7 16.46 -3.22 -10.88
CA GLY A 7 15.98 -2.91 -9.53
C GLY A 7 16.44 -3.93 -8.49
N ASP A 8 16.37 -3.59 -7.21
CA ASP A 8 16.73 -4.52 -6.14
C ASP A 8 15.72 -5.70 -6.12
N PRO A 9 16.16 -6.93 -6.41
CA PRO A 9 15.27 -8.09 -6.46
C PRO A 9 14.67 -8.47 -5.10
N ARG A 10 15.07 -7.79 -4.03
CA ARG A 10 14.51 -7.95 -2.68
C ARG A 10 13.28 -7.07 -2.43
N CYS A 11 12.98 -6.13 -3.31
CA CYS A 11 11.78 -5.31 -3.23
C CYS A 11 10.57 -6.09 -3.75
N GLY A 12 9.47 -6.11 -2.99
CA GLY A 12 8.23 -6.75 -3.44
C GLY A 12 7.61 -6.03 -4.63
N ASP A 13 7.04 -6.78 -5.58
CA ASP A 13 6.56 -6.29 -6.89
C ASP A 13 5.05 -6.09 -6.92
N THR A 14 4.50 -5.36 -5.96
CA THR A 14 3.10 -4.95 -6.02
C THR A 14 3.00 -3.61 -6.73
N VAL A 15 2.08 -3.50 -7.69
CA VAL A 15 1.73 -2.25 -8.35
C VAL A 15 0.29 -1.90 -8.01
N TYR A 16 0.07 -0.65 -7.60
CA TYR A 16 -1.24 -0.06 -7.46
C TYR A 16 -1.40 1.06 -8.50
N LEU A 17 -2.57 1.12 -9.10
CA LEU A 17 -2.99 2.23 -9.96
C LEU A 17 -4.47 2.52 -9.77
N CYS A 18 -4.88 3.73 -10.09
CA CYS A 18 -6.28 4.12 -10.14
C CYS A 18 -6.55 4.98 -11.37
N THR A 19 -7.79 4.91 -11.86
CA THR A 19 -8.25 5.71 -13.00
C THR A 19 -9.64 6.25 -12.73
N ALA A 20 -9.96 7.38 -13.34
CA ALA A 20 -11.30 7.95 -13.35
C ALA A 20 -11.54 8.67 -14.66
N ASP A 21 -12.80 8.72 -15.12
CA ASP A 21 -13.20 9.43 -16.32
C ASP A 21 -14.27 10.50 -16.04
N GLY A 22 -14.60 11.28 -17.08
CA GLY A 22 -15.60 12.35 -17.00
C GLY A 22 -17.05 11.84 -16.88
N GLU A 23 -17.31 10.55 -17.07
CA GLU A 23 -18.62 9.91 -16.90
C GLU A 23 -18.83 9.43 -15.46
N GLY A 24 -17.78 9.51 -14.62
CA GLY A 24 -17.80 9.07 -13.23
C GLY A 24 -17.43 7.60 -13.03
N ASN A 25 -16.94 6.91 -14.07
CA ASN A 25 -16.38 5.58 -13.89
C ASN A 25 -15.03 5.69 -13.20
N MET A 26 -14.82 4.83 -12.21
CA MET A 26 -13.59 4.83 -11.41
C MET A 26 -13.10 3.42 -11.18
N VAL A 27 -11.78 3.22 -11.26
CA VAL A 27 -11.14 1.92 -11.04
C VAL A 27 -10.07 2.05 -9.96
N SER A 28 -10.11 1.15 -9.00
CA SER A 28 -9.05 0.90 -8.04
C SER A 28 -8.44 -0.45 -8.36
N TYR A 29 -7.18 -0.47 -8.79
CA TYR A 29 -6.55 -1.67 -9.32
C TYR A 29 -5.21 -1.95 -8.66
N ILE A 30 -5.01 -3.21 -8.27
CA ILE A 30 -3.75 -3.67 -7.70
C ILE A 30 -3.41 -5.06 -8.25
N GLN A 31 -2.14 -5.26 -8.58
CA GLN A 31 -1.63 -6.57 -9.01
C GLN A 31 -0.30 -6.87 -8.34
N SER A 32 -0.04 -8.16 -8.13
CA SER A 32 1.17 -8.61 -7.47
C SER A 32 1.36 -10.12 -7.64
N ASN A 33 2.58 -10.53 -7.90
CA ASN A 33 2.99 -11.93 -7.76
C ASN A 33 3.40 -12.29 -6.32
N TYR A 34 3.33 -11.33 -5.38
CA TYR A 34 3.76 -11.33 -3.99
C TYR A 34 5.27 -11.16 -3.85
N LYS A 35 6.10 -12.15 -4.22
CA LYS A 35 7.57 -12.04 -4.17
C LYS A 35 8.13 -12.06 -5.58
N ASN A 36 8.66 -10.93 -6.06
CA ASN A 36 9.32 -10.78 -7.36
C ASN A 36 8.53 -11.47 -8.51
N PHE A 37 9.11 -12.46 -9.15
CA PHE A 37 8.48 -13.25 -10.21
C PHE A 37 7.50 -14.33 -9.68
N GLY A 38 7.08 -14.24 -8.42
CA GLY A 38 6.18 -15.19 -7.79
C GLY A 38 6.82 -16.57 -7.63
N SER A 39 6.09 -17.60 -8.06
CA SER A 39 6.57 -18.99 -7.97
C SER A 39 7.70 -19.34 -8.94
N GLY A 40 8.04 -18.46 -9.88
CA GLY A 40 8.96 -18.76 -10.98
C GLY A 40 8.37 -19.66 -12.07
N ILE A 41 7.09 -20.04 -11.94
CA ILE A 41 6.38 -20.85 -12.94
C ILE A 41 5.67 -19.91 -13.90
N VAL A 42 5.97 -20.04 -15.18
CA VAL A 42 5.30 -19.31 -16.27
C VAL A 42 4.42 -20.28 -17.03
N ILE A 43 3.17 -19.89 -17.28
CA ILE A 43 2.22 -20.70 -18.07
C ILE A 43 2.68 -20.67 -19.54
N PRO A 44 3.01 -21.83 -20.15
CA PRO A 44 3.50 -21.87 -21.51
C PRO A 44 2.57 -21.17 -22.51
N GLY A 45 3.15 -20.36 -23.41
CA GLY A 45 2.43 -19.66 -24.46
C GLY A 45 1.64 -18.42 -24.02
N THR A 46 1.65 -18.03 -22.72
CA THR A 46 0.88 -16.90 -22.22
C THR A 46 1.72 -15.74 -21.70
N GLY A 47 2.96 -16.03 -21.25
CA GLY A 47 3.79 -15.06 -20.53
C GLY A 47 3.32 -14.76 -19.10
N ILE A 48 2.30 -15.47 -18.58
CA ILE A 48 1.76 -15.26 -17.24
C ILE A 48 2.61 -15.99 -16.22
N SER A 49 3.23 -15.26 -15.30
CA SER A 49 3.91 -15.80 -14.12
C SER A 49 2.91 -16.06 -12.99
N LEU A 50 2.98 -17.23 -12.36
CA LEU A 50 2.11 -17.58 -11.24
C LEU A 50 2.62 -16.96 -9.94
N GLN A 51 1.71 -16.36 -9.19
CA GLN A 51 1.98 -15.80 -7.88
C GLN A 51 2.40 -16.89 -6.86
N ASP A 52 3.09 -16.49 -5.79
CA ASP A 52 3.59 -17.41 -4.75
C ASP A 52 2.97 -17.19 -3.35
N ARG A 53 1.75 -16.65 -3.26
CA ARG A 53 1.09 -16.36 -1.97
C ARG A 53 0.85 -17.60 -1.11
N GLY A 54 0.86 -18.78 -1.70
CA GLY A 54 0.81 -20.03 -0.97
C GLY A 54 1.93 -20.20 0.06
N CYS A 55 3.08 -19.53 -0.11
CA CYS A 55 4.16 -19.55 0.88
C CYS A 55 3.79 -18.85 2.21
N GLY A 56 2.68 -18.12 2.23
CA GLY A 56 2.16 -17.46 3.43
C GLY A 56 1.32 -18.37 4.33
N PHE A 57 0.97 -19.59 3.90
CA PHE A 57 0.27 -20.52 4.77
C PHE A 57 1.11 -20.93 5.97
N SER A 58 0.45 -21.10 7.12
CA SER A 58 1.04 -21.73 8.30
C SER A 58 0.84 -23.26 8.24
N PHE A 59 1.75 -24.03 8.84
CA PHE A 59 1.56 -25.44 9.12
C PHE A 59 1.13 -25.70 10.56
N ASP A 60 1.00 -24.63 11.38
CA ASP A 60 0.46 -24.72 12.73
C ASP A 60 -1.08 -24.89 12.67
N PRO A 61 -1.63 -26.01 13.18
CA PRO A 61 -3.07 -26.25 13.20
C PRO A 61 -3.88 -25.22 13.99
N ALA A 62 -3.24 -24.50 14.93
CA ALA A 62 -3.87 -23.44 15.72
C ALA A 62 -3.98 -22.10 14.95
N SER A 63 -3.31 -21.99 13.81
CA SER A 63 -3.36 -20.76 12.99
C SER A 63 -4.61 -20.73 12.12
N ASP A 64 -5.32 -19.60 12.12
CA ASP A 64 -6.42 -19.37 11.18
C ASP A 64 -5.98 -19.45 9.72
N ASN A 65 -4.70 -19.23 9.43
CA ASN A 65 -4.09 -19.35 8.11
C ASN A 65 -3.38 -20.71 7.89
N CYS A 66 -3.76 -21.75 8.66
CA CYS A 66 -3.21 -23.09 8.46
C CYS A 66 -3.59 -23.63 7.07
N TYR A 67 -2.62 -24.27 6.41
CA TYR A 67 -2.82 -24.90 5.11
C TYR A 67 -3.95 -25.96 5.16
N ALA A 68 -4.89 -25.89 4.22
CA ALA A 68 -5.95 -26.85 4.05
C ALA A 68 -6.42 -26.90 2.59
N PRO A 69 -6.96 -28.06 2.12
CA PRO A 69 -7.54 -28.16 0.78
C PRO A 69 -8.66 -27.15 0.55
N GLY A 70 -8.68 -26.50 -0.63
CA GLY A 70 -9.69 -25.51 -1.01
C GLY A 70 -9.61 -24.18 -0.28
N LYS A 71 -8.66 -23.98 0.62
CA LYS A 71 -8.48 -22.75 1.39
C LYS A 71 -7.70 -21.71 0.58
N ARG A 72 -8.15 -20.45 0.63
CA ARG A 72 -7.40 -19.32 0.07
C ARG A 72 -6.29 -18.89 1.03
N ALA A 73 -5.10 -18.61 0.48
CA ALA A 73 -4.02 -18.02 1.26
C ALA A 73 -4.42 -16.61 1.76
N TYR A 74 -3.86 -16.20 2.89
CA TYR A 74 -3.95 -14.81 3.34
C TYR A 74 -3.49 -13.87 2.23
N HIS A 75 -4.28 -12.83 1.98
CA HIS A 75 -4.09 -11.93 0.85
C HIS A 75 -3.71 -10.54 1.32
N THR A 76 -2.66 -9.96 0.75
CA THR A 76 -2.15 -8.63 1.14
C THR A 76 -2.49 -7.52 0.14
N ILE A 77 -3.10 -7.82 -1.02
CA ILE A 77 -3.49 -6.78 -1.99
C ILE A 77 -4.88 -6.25 -1.67
N ILE A 78 -4.98 -4.92 -1.54
CA ILE A 78 -6.15 -4.24 -1.03
C ILE A 78 -6.42 -2.99 -1.90
N PRO A 79 -7.12 -3.11 -3.04
CA PRO A 79 -7.58 -1.93 -3.77
C PRO A 79 -8.68 -1.25 -2.96
N GLY A 80 -8.43 -0.03 -2.48
CA GLY A 80 -9.37 0.72 -1.66
C GLY A 80 -10.31 1.60 -2.49
N PHE A 81 -11.51 1.84 -1.97
CA PHE A 81 -12.46 2.77 -2.57
C PHE A 81 -13.24 3.49 -1.47
N LEU A 82 -13.22 4.83 -1.49
CA LEU A 82 -13.91 5.65 -0.51
C LEU A 82 -15.29 6.07 -1.05
N CYS A 83 -16.32 5.88 -0.22
CA CYS A 83 -17.67 6.36 -0.48
C CYS A 83 -18.16 7.20 0.70
N LYS A 84 -18.97 8.22 0.43
CA LYS A 84 -19.66 9.04 1.43
C LYS A 84 -21.13 9.17 1.05
N ASP A 85 -22.03 8.86 1.97
CA ASP A 85 -23.49 8.95 1.78
C ASP A 85 -23.98 8.22 0.51
N GLY A 86 -23.40 7.05 0.22
CA GLY A 86 -23.73 6.24 -0.96
C GLY A 86 -23.16 6.76 -2.28
N LYS A 87 -22.36 7.80 -2.26
CA LYS A 87 -21.70 8.38 -3.45
C LYS A 87 -20.21 8.06 -3.46
N ALA A 88 -19.67 7.84 -4.66
CA ALA A 88 -18.25 7.64 -4.84
C ALA A 88 -17.46 8.92 -4.51
N VAL A 89 -16.53 8.82 -3.56
CA VAL A 89 -15.45 9.80 -3.38
C VAL A 89 -14.32 9.44 -4.33
N GLY A 90 -13.88 8.19 -4.32
CA GLY A 90 -12.97 7.67 -5.33
C GLY A 90 -12.00 6.60 -4.84
N PRO A 91 -11.19 6.06 -5.78
CA PRO A 91 -10.21 5.04 -5.52
C PRO A 91 -8.99 5.58 -4.77
N PHE A 92 -8.42 4.74 -3.93
CA PHE A 92 -7.13 4.94 -3.27
C PHE A 92 -6.48 3.61 -2.95
N GLY A 93 -5.18 3.60 -2.78
CA GLY A 93 -4.48 2.40 -2.31
C GLY A 93 -3.05 2.71 -1.93
N VAL A 94 -2.53 1.91 -1.01
CA VAL A 94 -1.12 1.93 -0.59
C VAL A 94 -0.60 0.52 -0.73
N MET A 95 0.23 0.24 -1.73
CA MET A 95 0.88 -1.06 -1.88
C MET A 95 2.07 -1.18 -0.93
N GLY A 96 2.46 -2.40 -0.55
CA GLY A 96 3.60 -2.63 0.34
C GLY A 96 3.45 -3.83 1.28
N GLY A 97 2.88 -4.93 0.81
CA GLY A 97 2.72 -6.15 1.60
C GLY A 97 1.92 -5.93 2.88
N PHE A 98 2.47 -6.26 4.03
CA PHE A 98 1.82 -6.07 5.34
C PHE A 98 1.65 -4.61 5.78
N MET A 99 2.30 -3.67 5.08
CA MET A 99 2.07 -2.24 5.29
C MET A 99 0.72 -1.78 4.70
N GLN A 100 0.12 -2.51 3.76
CA GLN A 100 -1.09 -2.07 3.05
C GLN A 100 -2.25 -1.68 3.98
N PRO A 101 -2.75 -2.54 4.90
CA PRO A 101 -3.85 -2.14 5.78
C PRO A 101 -3.47 -0.96 6.67
N GLN A 102 -2.22 -0.87 7.11
CA GLN A 102 -1.73 0.21 7.96
C GLN A 102 -1.62 1.53 7.19
N GLY A 103 -1.12 1.49 5.95
CA GLY A 103 -1.03 2.65 5.07
C GLY A 103 -2.41 3.17 4.66
N HIS A 104 -3.35 2.28 4.33
CA HIS A 104 -4.73 2.65 4.05
C HIS A 104 -5.38 3.37 5.22
N LEU A 105 -5.23 2.83 6.44
CA LEU A 105 -5.75 3.47 7.63
C LEU A 105 -5.18 4.88 7.83
N GLN A 106 -3.85 5.04 7.67
CA GLN A 106 -3.20 6.35 7.84
C GLN A 106 -3.68 7.36 6.81
N VAL A 107 -3.82 6.97 5.53
CA VAL A 107 -4.38 7.83 4.48
C VAL A 107 -5.80 8.27 4.81
N LEU A 108 -6.67 7.34 5.25
CA LEU A 108 -8.05 7.67 5.59
C LEU A 108 -8.15 8.58 6.82
N VAL A 109 -7.39 8.32 7.87
CA VAL A 109 -7.33 9.16 9.07
C VAL A 109 -6.82 10.56 8.71
N ASN A 110 -5.78 10.67 7.90
CA ASN A 110 -5.26 11.95 7.43
C ASN A 110 -6.33 12.76 6.68
N ALA A 111 -7.08 12.10 5.80
CA ALA A 111 -8.14 12.77 5.04
C ALA A 111 -9.37 13.13 5.89
N ILE A 112 -9.88 12.18 6.67
CA ILE A 112 -11.18 12.29 7.35
C ILE A 112 -11.07 13.06 8.65
N ASP A 113 -10.06 12.74 9.48
CA ASP A 113 -9.94 13.31 10.81
C ASP A 113 -9.09 14.60 10.83
N TYR A 114 -8.10 14.68 9.94
CA TYR A 114 -7.20 15.85 9.84
C TYR A 114 -7.48 16.77 8.66
N GLY A 115 -8.40 16.41 7.75
CA GLY A 115 -8.82 17.24 6.63
C GLY A 115 -7.74 17.49 5.58
N MET A 116 -6.74 16.62 5.50
CA MET A 116 -5.66 16.72 4.53
C MET A 116 -6.17 16.44 3.11
N ASN A 117 -5.63 17.18 2.12
CA ASN A 117 -5.90 16.89 0.73
C ASN A 117 -5.22 15.56 0.28
N PRO A 118 -5.58 15.00 -0.90
CA PRO A 118 -5.03 13.71 -1.34
C PRO A 118 -3.50 13.63 -1.36
N GLN A 119 -2.82 14.71 -1.81
CA GLN A 119 -1.35 14.72 -1.85
C GLN A 119 -0.75 14.80 -0.45
N GLU A 120 -1.28 15.66 0.42
CA GLU A 120 -0.84 15.75 1.82
C GLU A 120 -1.01 14.41 2.56
N CYS A 121 -2.07 13.64 2.25
CA CYS A 121 -2.25 12.30 2.82
C CYS A 121 -1.13 11.32 2.45
N LEU A 122 -0.61 11.42 1.21
CA LEU A 122 0.49 10.58 0.75
C LEU A 122 1.85 11.09 1.24
N ASP A 123 2.05 12.40 1.31
CA ASP A 123 3.30 13.03 1.75
C ASP A 123 3.54 12.86 3.25
N ALA A 124 2.47 12.72 4.03
CA ALA A 124 2.54 12.59 5.48
C ALA A 124 3.48 11.46 5.92
N PRO A 125 4.31 11.69 6.95
CA PRO A 125 5.16 10.65 7.50
C PRO A 125 4.35 9.46 8.00
N ARG A 126 4.83 8.25 7.72
CA ARG A 126 4.17 7.00 8.09
C ARG A 126 4.85 6.26 9.21
N PHE A 127 4.08 5.42 9.85
CA PHE A 127 4.56 4.42 10.78
C PHE A 127 4.08 3.03 10.37
N GLN A 128 4.78 2.01 10.88
CA GLN A 128 4.37 0.63 10.70
C GLN A 128 4.62 -0.16 11.99
N TRP A 129 3.64 -0.96 12.37
CA TRP A 129 3.83 -2.01 13.34
C TRP A 129 4.57 -3.18 12.69
N ALA A 130 5.70 -3.56 13.28
CA ALA A 130 6.61 -4.58 12.74
C ALA A 130 6.57 -5.90 13.52
N GLY A 131 5.64 -6.04 14.47
CA GLY A 131 5.47 -7.23 15.32
C GLY A 131 5.75 -6.96 16.79
N GLY A 132 5.06 -7.65 17.70
CA GLY A 132 5.22 -7.47 19.14
C GLY A 132 5.03 -6.02 19.57
N LEU A 133 6.02 -5.45 20.24
CA LEU A 133 6.07 -4.03 20.63
C LEU A 133 6.84 -3.14 19.67
N LYS A 134 7.35 -3.70 18.55
CA LYS A 134 8.19 -2.97 17.62
C LYS A 134 7.36 -2.09 16.66
N ILE A 135 7.66 -0.80 16.67
CA ILE A 135 7.11 0.22 15.78
C ILE A 135 8.25 0.86 14.97
N GLN A 136 8.07 0.93 13.67
CA GLN A 136 8.96 1.66 12.77
C GLN A 136 8.34 2.98 12.39
N LEU A 137 9.10 4.06 12.44
CA LEU A 137 8.69 5.41 12.09
C LEU A 137 9.60 5.96 11.00
N GLU A 138 9.04 6.73 10.08
CA GLU A 138 9.84 7.55 9.18
C GLU A 138 10.53 8.69 9.96
N GLU A 139 11.73 9.05 9.53
CA GLU A 139 12.56 10.09 10.17
C GLU A 139 11.83 11.45 10.23
N ALA A 140 10.98 11.74 9.27
CA ALA A 140 10.16 12.96 9.24
C ALA A 140 9.04 12.99 10.29
N MET A 141 8.78 11.87 10.99
CA MET A 141 7.78 11.83 12.07
C MET A 141 8.21 12.74 13.22
N ALA A 142 7.23 13.49 13.76
CA ALA A 142 7.51 14.43 14.85
C ALA A 142 8.26 13.76 16.02
N PRO A 143 9.37 14.33 16.52
CA PRO A 143 10.23 13.71 17.56
C PRO A 143 9.47 13.29 18.81
N GLY A 144 8.44 14.04 19.19
CA GLY A 144 7.58 13.73 20.35
C GLY A 144 6.82 12.42 20.20
N VAL A 145 6.51 11.98 18.98
CA VAL A 145 5.80 10.71 18.72
C VAL A 145 6.68 9.53 19.13
N ALA A 146 7.92 9.51 18.73
CA ALA A 146 8.87 8.46 19.11
C ALA A 146 9.07 8.38 20.61
N ALA A 147 9.26 9.53 21.29
CA ALA A 147 9.38 9.59 22.74
C ALA A 147 8.12 9.10 23.46
N GLY A 148 6.94 9.51 22.99
CA GLY A 148 5.65 9.09 23.55
C GLY A 148 5.39 7.60 23.40
N LEU A 149 5.77 6.99 22.27
CA LEU A 149 5.66 5.55 22.06
C LEU A 149 6.61 4.77 22.96
N ARG A 150 7.88 5.19 23.09
CA ARG A 150 8.84 4.57 24.01
C ARG A 150 8.38 4.63 25.47
N ALA A 151 7.82 5.77 25.90
CA ALA A 151 7.27 5.91 27.25
C ALA A 151 6.08 4.96 27.52
N ARG A 152 5.42 4.46 26.48
CA ARG A 152 4.35 3.46 26.55
C ARG A 152 4.85 2.02 26.39
N GLY A 153 6.16 1.81 26.34
CA GLY A 153 6.78 0.48 26.27
C GLY A 153 7.02 -0.06 24.85
N HIS A 154 6.85 0.77 23.82
CA HIS A 154 7.16 0.35 22.45
C HIS A 154 8.66 0.42 22.17
N GLU A 155 9.13 -0.53 21.35
CA GLU A 155 10.45 -0.51 20.71
C GLU A 155 10.36 0.30 19.44
N VAL A 156 10.92 1.51 19.44
CA VAL A 156 10.81 2.42 18.29
C VAL A 156 12.10 2.46 17.49
N GLU A 157 12.00 2.07 16.23
CA GLU A 157 13.03 2.18 15.21
C GLU A 157 12.72 3.34 14.26
N ILE A 158 13.70 4.22 14.03
CA ILE A 158 13.57 5.31 13.05
C ILE A 158 14.21 4.87 11.75
N LEU A 159 13.44 4.90 10.66
CA LEU A 159 13.90 4.57 9.32
C LEU A 159 14.32 5.85 8.60
N LYS A 160 15.55 5.86 8.08
CA LYS A 160 16.09 6.97 7.27
C LYS A 160 15.47 7.08 5.88
N SER A 161 14.87 6.00 5.38
CA SER A 161 14.20 5.92 4.10
C SER A 161 12.79 5.40 4.27
N GLY A 162 11.81 6.09 3.71
CA GLY A 162 10.41 5.68 3.68
C GLY A 162 10.09 4.61 2.64
N SER A 163 11.09 4.04 1.97
CA SER A 163 10.89 3.07 0.90
C SER A 163 10.08 1.82 1.29
N PHE A 164 10.11 1.47 2.58
CA PHE A 164 9.36 0.33 3.12
C PHE A 164 7.98 0.69 3.69
N MET A 165 7.61 1.97 3.73
CA MET A 165 6.34 2.46 4.31
C MET A 165 5.17 2.47 3.31
N GLY A 166 5.24 1.65 2.29
CA GLY A 166 4.23 1.54 1.24
C GLY A 166 4.30 2.67 0.22
N ARG A 167 3.57 2.50 -0.89
CA ARG A 167 3.48 3.48 -1.99
C ARG A 167 2.03 3.61 -2.40
N GLY A 168 1.52 4.82 -2.49
CA GLY A 168 0.10 5.08 -2.67
C GLY A 168 -0.22 5.98 -3.85
N GLU A 169 -1.42 5.78 -4.40
CA GLU A 169 -2.03 6.63 -5.41
C GLU A 169 -3.48 6.90 -5.02
N ILE A 170 -3.98 8.07 -5.35
CA ILE A 170 -5.32 8.53 -5.02
C ILE A 170 -5.92 9.28 -6.21
N ILE A 171 -7.21 9.03 -6.50
CA ILE A 171 -8.05 9.93 -7.29
C ILE A 171 -9.36 10.13 -6.56
N TRP A 172 -9.63 11.35 -6.09
CA TRP A 172 -10.88 11.65 -5.39
C TRP A 172 -11.64 12.81 -6.03
N ASN A 173 -12.96 12.70 -6.00
CA ASN A 173 -13.84 13.82 -6.30
C ASN A 173 -13.69 14.90 -5.25
N THR A 174 -13.47 16.13 -5.69
CA THR A 174 -13.56 17.30 -4.83
C THR A 174 -15.02 17.71 -4.64
N GLU A 175 -15.29 18.57 -3.65
CA GLU A 175 -16.63 19.14 -3.44
C GLU A 175 -17.15 19.93 -4.64
N HIS A 176 -16.26 20.35 -5.54
CA HIS A 176 -16.61 21.10 -6.75
C HIS A 176 -16.77 20.23 -8.01
N GLY A 177 -16.75 18.89 -7.85
CA GLY A 177 -16.91 17.96 -8.97
C GLY A 177 -15.70 17.80 -9.87
N THR A 178 -14.53 18.28 -9.45
CA THR A 178 -13.24 18.04 -10.09
C THR A 178 -12.58 16.79 -9.51
N LEU A 179 -11.82 16.08 -10.34
CA LEU A 179 -10.98 14.97 -9.89
C LEU A 179 -9.63 15.53 -9.39
N ALA A 180 -9.25 15.17 -8.18
CA ALA A 180 -7.92 15.45 -7.63
C ALA A 180 -7.10 14.16 -7.60
N GLY A 181 -6.02 14.11 -8.39
CA GLY A 181 -5.06 13.03 -8.40
C GLY A 181 -3.88 13.32 -7.47
N ALA A 182 -3.38 12.28 -6.80
CA ALA A 182 -2.17 12.36 -5.98
C ALA A 182 -1.30 11.12 -6.18
N THR A 183 0.02 11.32 -6.13
CA THR A 183 1.00 10.28 -6.35
C THR A 183 2.02 10.21 -5.22
N GLU A 184 2.59 9.04 -5.03
CA GLU A 184 3.50 8.71 -3.93
C GLU A 184 4.88 9.37 -4.07
N PRO A 185 5.33 10.20 -3.10
CA PRO A 185 6.66 10.81 -3.16
C PRO A 185 7.80 9.82 -2.88
N ARG A 186 7.50 8.60 -2.38
CA ARG A 186 8.50 7.57 -2.07
C ARG A 186 8.87 6.70 -3.26
N CYS A 187 8.35 6.98 -4.44
CA CYS A 187 8.65 6.28 -5.69
C CYS A 187 8.41 7.19 -6.90
N ASP A 188 8.69 6.67 -8.09
CA ASP A 188 8.51 7.38 -9.37
C ASP A 188 7.06 7.24 -9.90
N GLY A 189 6.07 7.48 -9.03
CA GLY A 189 4.68 7.53 -9.42
C GLY A 189 4.36 8.80 -10.22
N GLN A 190 3.27 8.78 -10.98
CA GLN A 190 2.85 9.93 -11.79
C GLN A 190 1.32 10.02 -11.88
N VAL A 191 0.81 11.25 -11.76
CA VAL A 191 -0.56 11.59 -12.17
C VAL A 191 -0.54 12.01 -13.63
N ALA A 192 -1.34 11.36 -14.47
CA ALA A 192 -1.53 11.73 -15.86
C ALA A 192 -2.97 12.22 -16.09
N VAL A 193 -3.11 13.30 -16.82
CA VAL A 193 -4.40 13.92 -17.17
C VAL A 193 -4.39 14.23 -18.66
N TRP A 194 -5.49 13.94 -19.36
CA TRP A 194 -5.67 14.24 -20.80
C TRP A 194 -7.12 14.61 -21.12
#